data_9c0259d8544264d6683f7b44685f8f52
#
_entry.id   9c0259d8544264d6683f7b44685f8f52
#
_cell.length_a   1.000
_cell.length_b   1.000
_cell.length_c   1.000
_cell.angle_alpha   90.00
_cell.angle_beta   90.00
_cell.angle_gamma   90.00
#
_symmetry.space_group_name_H-M   'P 1'
#
loop_
_entity.id
_entity.type
_entity.pdbx_description
1 polymer ?
#
loop_
_entity_poly.entity_id
_entity_poly.type
_entity_poly.pdbx_seq_one_letter_code
_entity_poly.pdbx_strand_id
1 'polypeptide(L)'
;MRLASCLLVAAIVMGETKDLKLETWMRDLPEQLKDMPFIYLAIPGSHDSMTYGITRSSGLAPDAEPILHRLYPLFRGTIMRWTITQSLDTWQQLLIGIRYLDLRLATKPGTEEFFFTHGLYAEEITGALRQVKDFVDTHPEEVVILDLQHFYGFTPTDHQRLMRLLINMYGPKLVPRHLDLRSVTLNSLNRLNQQVIVVYRNESVYTMTEFWQPQMLPSPWPQQDKVSGLLRFLDNIRRHPGTGFVHQAVLTPTPSFIVLRWTSNLRAKCAAPVVKEVLPVLAELAPGPPPPGRAGHAPLNVVIADFVDMADAVFPRTIINLNNKLLQNRDVVYHSYG
;
A
#
# COMPACT_ATOMS: atom_id res chain seq x y z
N MET A 1 -5.59 -4.27 37.08
CA MET A 1 -6.64 -4.32 36.05
C MET A 1 -6.16 -4.07 34.60
N ARG A 2 -4.86 -3.87 34.33
CA ARG A 2 -4.35 -3.61 32.95
C ARG A 2 -3.72 -4.82 32.22
N LEU A 3 -3.49 -5.93 32.92
CA LEU A 3 -2.97 -7.18 32.32
C LEU A 3 -4.06 -8.07 31.71
N ALA A 4 -5.30 -7.94 32.15
CA ALA A 4 -6.42 -8.73 31.61
C ALA A 4 -6.89 -8.26 30.22
N SER A 5 -6.73 -6.96 29.91
CA SER A 5 -7.13 -6.41 28.60
C SER A 5 -6.22 -6.85 27.44
N CYS A 6 -4.92 -7.08 27.69
CA CYS A 6 -4.00 -7.56 26.63
C CYS A 6 -4.24 -9.00 26.26
N LEU A 7 -4.67 -9.85 27.21
CA LEU A 7 -5.02 -11.25 26.95
C LEU A 7 -6.37 -11.40 26.24
N LEU A 8 -7.30 -10.46 26.46
CA LEU A 8 -8.62 -10.48 25.81
C LEU A 8 -8.53 -10.12 24.33
N VAL A 9 -7.63 -9.18 23.95
CA VAL A 9 -7.41 -8.81 22.52
C VAL A 9 -6.77 -9.97 21.77
N ALA A 10 -5.86 -10.72 22.38
CA ALA A 10 -5.29 -11.94 21.79
C ALA A 10 -6.35 -13.06 21.62
N ALA A 11 -7.32 -13.15 22.53
CA ALA A 11 -8.36 -14.18 22.49
C ALA A 11 -9.49 -13.88 21.50
N ILE A 12 -9.78 -12.60 21.20
CA ILE A 12 -10.79 -12.21 20.21
C ILE A 12 -10.29 -12.46 18.77
N VAL A 13 -8.96 -12.42 18.55
CA VAL A 13 -8.35 -12.78 17.25
C VAL A 13 -8.30 -14.30 17.03
N MET A 14 -8.48 -15.11 18.08
CA MET A 14 -8.44 -16.59 18.05
C MET A 14 -9.79 -17.26 17.82
N GLY A 15 -10.87 -16.52 17.50
CA GLY A 15 -12.14 -17.09 17.08
C GLY A 15 -12.04 -17.65 15.66
N GLU A 16 -11.87 -18.99 15.53
CA GLU A 16 -11.96 -19.79 14.31
C GLU A 16 -11.42 -19.13 13.02
N THR A 17 -10.13 -18.90 12.94
CA THR A 17 -9.47 -18.70 11.66
C THR A 17 -9.30 -20.06 10.99
N LYS A 18 -10.21 -20.45 10.10
CA LYS A 18 -9.85 -21.27 8.95
C LYS A 18 -8.52 -20.75 8.45
N ASP A 19 -7.52 -21.60 8.26
CA ASP A 19 -6.17 -21.18 7.85
C ASP A 19 -6.25 -20.18 6.70
N LEU A 20 -6.07 -18.88 7.02
CA LEU A 20 -6.11 -17.81 6.04
C LEU A 20 -4.88 -17.95 5.14
N LYS A 21 -5.10 -18.41 3.90
CA LYS A 21 -4.04 -18.51 2.89
C LYS A 21 -3.77 -17.11 2.35
N LEU A 22 -2.72 -16.48 2.86
CA LEU A 22 -2.40 -15.09 2.50
C LEU A 22 -2.09 -14.91 1.02
N GLU A 23 -1.47 -15.87 0.39
CA GLU A 23 -1.09 -15.82 -1.05
C GLU A 23 -2.29 -15.87 -2.00
N THR A 24 -3.45 -16.39 -1.54
CA THR A 24 -4.66 -16.58 -2.35
C THR A 24 -5.91 -15.99 -1.70
N TRP A 25 -5.74 -14.98 -0.85
CA TRP A 25 -6.82 -14.53 -0.01
C TRP A 25 -7.99 -13.89 -0.77
N MET A 26 -7.75 -13.23 -1.92
CA MET A 26 -8.84 -12.66 -2.73
C MET A 26 -9.67 -13.77 -3.40
N ARG A 27 -9.00 -14.79 -3.94
CA ARG A 27 -9.65 -15.98 -4.48
C ARG A 27 -10.49 -16.69 -3.44
N ASP A 28 -10.01 -16.78 -2.20
CA ASP A 28 -10.63 -17.54 -1.12
C ASP A 28 -11.72 -16.73 -0.36
N LEU A 29 -11.98 -15.47 -0.75
CA LEU A 29 -13.12 -14.69 -0.23
C LEU A 29 -14.45 -15.33 -0.58
N PRO A 30 -15.47 -15.21 0.31
CA PRO A 30 -16.85 -15.57 -0.02
C PRO A 30 -17.36 -14.85 -1.27
N GLU A 31 -18.19 -15.53 -2.08
CA GLU A 31 -18.70 -14.97 -3.35
C GLU A 31 -19.40 -13.61 -3.17
N GLN A 32 -20.10 -13.42 -2.05
CA GLN A 32 -20.77 -12.16 -1.75
C GLN A 32 -19.78 -10.97 -1.63
N LEU A 33 -18.54 -11.23 -1.20
CA LEU A 33 -17.48 -10.22 -1.13
C LEU A 33 -16.79 -10.00 -2.48
N LYS A 34 -16.72 -11.05 -3.32
CA LYS A 34 -16.19 -10.94 -4.68
C LYS A 34 -17.11 -10.12 -5.60
N ASP A 35 -18.40 -10.05 -5.31
CA ASP A 35 -19.39 -9.22 -6.02
C ASP A 35 -19.49 -7.80 -5.47
N MET A 36 -18.83 -7.49 -4.35
CA MET A 36 -18.78 -6.12 -3.85
C MET A 36 -17.83 -5.25 -4.68
N PRO A 37 -18.11 -3.93 -4.79
CA PRO A 37 -17.16 -2.99 -5.37
C PRO A 37 -15.78 -3.15 -4.75
N PHE A 38 -14.76 -3.31 -5.59
CA PHE A 38 -13.36 -3.51 -5.18
C PHE A 38 -12.87 -2.40 -4.24
N ILE A 39 -13.35 -1.17 -4.49
CA ILE A 39 -13.05 -0.01 -3.64
C ILE A 39 -13.63 -0.11 -2.22
N TYR A 40 -14.50 -1.05 -1.92
CA TYR A 40 -15.09 -1.26 -0.59
C TYR A 40 -14.47 -2.40 0.20
N LEU A 41 -13.54 -3.15 -0.40
CA LEU A 41 -12.77 -4.18 0.29
C LEU A 41 -11.62 -3.56 1.10
N ALA A 42 -11.25 -4.20 2.21
CA ALA A 42 -10.03 -3.89 2.94
C ALA A 42 -8.85 -4.63 2.29
N ILE A 43 -7.86 -3.87 1.83
CA ILE A 43 -6.72 -4.35 1.04
C ILE A 43 -5.42 -3.94 1.74
N PRO A 44 -4.58 -4.89 2.21
CA PRO A 44 -3.29 -4.56 2.78
C PRO A 44 -2.30 -4.16 1.68
N GLY A 45 -1.51 -3.13 1.99
CA GLY A 45 -0.46 -2.63 1.12
C GLY A 45 0.82 -2.32 1.87
N SER A 46 1.91 -2.15 1.15
CA SER A 46 3.20 -1.73 1.68
C SER A 46 3.52 -0.29 1.27
N HIS A 47 4.05 0.49 2.22
CA HIS A 47 4.57 1.83 2.00
C HIS A 47 5.99 1.74 1.47
N ASP A 48 6.36 2.57 0.47
CA ASP A 48 7.68 2.55 -0.18
C ASP A 48 8.17 1.12 -0.43
N SER A 49 7.37 0.37 -1.17
CA SER A 49 7.39 -1.10 -1.24
C SER A 49 8.74 -1.70 -1.66
N MET A 50 9.56 -0.93 -2.41
CA MET A 50 10.79 -1.44 -3.04
C MET A 50 12.08 -1.05 -2.29
N THR A 51 11.96 -0.53 -1.06
CA THR A 51 13.13 -0.10 -0.28
C THR A 51 13.99 -1.26 0.25
N TYR A 52 13.51 -2.49 0.19
CA TYR A 52 14.32 -3.69 0.48
C TYR A 52 15.55 -3.79 -0.44
N GLY A 53 15.48 -3.24 -1.66
CA GLY A 53 16.59 -3.16 -2.61
C GLY A 53 17.68 -2.12 -2.25
N ILE A 54 17.49 -1.32 -1.19
CA ILE A 54 18.49 -0.36 -0.72
C ILE A 54 19.60 -1.10 0.01
N THR A 55 20.85 -0.88 -0.42
CA THR A 55 22.03 -1.54 0.11
C THR A 55 23.08 -0.52 0.56
N ARG A 56 24.18 -0.99 1.14
CA ARG A 56 25.33 -0.14 1.49
C ARG A 56 26.01 0.51 0.28
N SER A 57 25.83 -0.04 -0.92
CA SER A 57 26.36 0.51 -2.17
C SER A 57 25.40 1.51 -2.84
N SER A 58 24.17 1.63 -2.37
CA SER A 58 23.19 2.58 -2.90
C SER A 58 23.71 4.01 -2.83
N GLY A 59 23.57 4.76 -3.92
CA GLY A 59 23.86 6.18 -3.97
C GLY A 59 22.67 7.03 -3.52
N LEU A 60 22.92 8.31 -3.28
CA LEU A 60 21.83 9.28 -3.07
C LEU A 60 21.01 9.41 -4.34
N ALA A 61 19.71 9.41 -4.18
CA ALA A 61 18.75 9.58 -5.27
C ALA A 61 18.25 11.05 -5.34
N PRO A 62 17.55 11.44 -6.42
CA PRO A 62 17.12 12.83 -6.60
C PRO A 62 16.13 13.34 -5.54
N ASP A 63 15.44 12.45 -4.85
CA ASP A 63 14.53 12.74 -3.73
C ASP A 63 15.23 12.88 -2.37
N ALA A 64 16.56 12.74 -2.33
CA ALA A 64 17.32 12.89 -1.10
C ALA A 64 17.26 14.32 -0.57
N GLU A 65 16.96 14.47 0.72
CA GLU A 65 17.03 15.76 1.40
C GLU A 65 18.42 16.40 1.23
N PRO A 66 18.53 17.72 0.94
CA PRO A 66 19.81 18.38 0.66
C PRO A 66 20.89 18.16 1.73
N ILE A 67 20.49 18.04 2.99
CA ILE A 67 21.40 17.77 4.10
C ILE A 67 22.10 16.41 3.98
N LEU A 68 21.45 15.43 3.36
CA LEU A 68 22.00 14.09 3.19
C LEU A 68 23.23 14.08 2.28
N HIS A 69 23.32 15.00 1.31
CA HIS A 69 24.52 15.11 0.45
C HIS A 69 25.80 15.37 1.26
N ARG A 70 25.68 16.07 2.39
CA ARG A 70 26.82 16.34 3.28
C ARG A 70 27.06 15.23 4.30
N LEU A 71 25.99 14.59 4.77
CA LEU A 71 26.08 13.61 5.85
C LEU A 71 26.29 12.18 5.34
N TYR A 72 25.88 11.88 4.11
CA TYR A 72 25.88 10.52 3.59
C TYR A 72 27.24 9.82 3.61
N PRO A 73 28.37 10.45 3.22
CA PRO A 73 29.68 9.80 3.27
C PRO A 73 30.06 9.31 4.67
N LEU A 74 29.65 10.04 5.72
CA LEU A 74 30.00 9.76 7.11
C LEU A 74 28.99 8.86 7.83
N PHE A 75 27.69 9.00 7.49
CA PHE A 75 26.58 8.36 8.23
C PHE A 75 25.75 7.41 7.37
N ARG A 76 26.32 6.87 6.27
CA ARG A 76 25.64 5.98 5.32
C ARG A 76 24.80 4.88 5.99
N GLY A 77 25.39 4.17 6.95
CA GLY A 77 24.69 3.07 7.65
C GLY A 77 23.52 3.54 8.50
N THR A 78 23.58 4.74 9.08
CA THR A 78 22.46 5.35 9.81
C THR A 78 21.36 5.78 8.85
N ILE A 79 21.71 6.51 7.79
CA ILE A 79 20.77 6.96 6.77
C ILE A 79 20.02 5.76 6.20
N MET A 80 20.71 4.69 5.80
CA MET A 80 20.10 3.47 5.27
C MET A 80 19.09 2.85 6.26
N ARG A 81 19.41 2.78 7.57
CA ARG A 81 18.50 2.23 8.57
C ARG A 81 17.21 3.04 8.78
N TRP A 82 17.22 4.31 8.41
CA TRP A 82 16.07 5.21 8.49
C TRP A 82 15.34 5.40 7.16
N THR A 83 15.93 4.90 6.07
CA THR A 83 15.36 4.96 4.72
C THR A 83 14.62 3.67 4.34
N ILE A 84 15.08 2.49 4.81
CA ILE A 84 14.43 1.22 4.50
C ILE A 84 13.10 1.12 5.25
N THR A 85 12.03 0.85 4.52
CA THR A 85 10.65 0.69 5.02
C THR A 85 10.13 -0.74 4.88
N GLN A 86 10.75 -1.57 4.05
CA GLN A 86 10.38 -2.97 3.84
C GLN A 86 11.60 -3.90 3.90
N SER A 87 11.40 -5.11 4.42
CA SER A 87 12.45 -6.15 4.51
C SER A 87 12.30 -7.24 3.45
N LEU A 88 11.06 -7.49 3.01
CA LEU A 88 10.73 -8.54 2.05
C LEU A 88 10.80 -8.00 0.63
N ASP A 89 11.24 -8.83 -0.31
CA ASP A 89 11.15 -8.52 -1.74
C ASP A 89 9.69 -8.52 -2.24
N THR A 90 9.48 -8.12 -3.47
CA THR A 90 8.13 -8.00 -4.06
C THR A 90 7.37 -9.31 -4.01
N TRP A 91 8.00 -10.42 -4.41
CA TRP A 91 7.38 -11.74 -4.39
C TRP A 91 6.95 -12.15 -2.98
N GLN A 92 7.84 -11.99 -2.00
CA GLN A 92 7.57 -12.32 -0.60
C GLN A 92 6.46 -11.45 -0.01
N GLN A 93 6.41 -10.16 -0.34
CA GLN A 93 5.31 -9.27 0.07
C GLN A 93 3.97 -9.76 -0.47
N LEU A 94 3.90 -10.18 -1.75
CA LEU A 94 2.68 -10.72 -2.35
C LEU A 94 2.25 -12.04 -1.70
N LEU A 95 3.21 -12.94 -1.39
CA LEU A 95 2.93 -14.20 -0.70
C LEU A 95 2.33 -14.02 0.70
N ILE A 96 2.73 -12.96 1.43
CA ILE A 96 2.15 -12.64 2.74
C ILE A 96 0.86 -11.81 2.67
N GLY A 97 0.28 -11.65 1.49
CA GLY A 97 -1.07 -11.08 1.29
C GLY A 97 -1.10 -9.62 0.85
N ILE A 98 0.03 -8.95 0.66
CA ILE A 98 0.07 -7.57 0.17
C ILE A 98 -0.47 -7.53 -1.27
N ARG A 99 -1.37 -6.57 -1.54
CA ARG A 99 -1.98 -6.36 -2.87
C ARG A 99 -1.96 -4.90 -3.34
N TYR A 100 -1.32 -4.03 -2.58
CA TYR A 100 -1.04 -2.65 -2.99
C TYR A 100 0.44 -2.36 -2.74
N LEU A 101 1.11 -1.85 -3.76
CA LEU A 101 2.52 -1.51 -3.74
C LEU A 101 2.68 -0.01 -4.04
N ASP A 102 3.21 0.73 -3.05
CA ASP A 102 3.59 2.14 -3.18
C ASP A 102 4.95 2.24 -3.87
N LEU A 103 4.97 2.81 -5.07
CA LEU A 103 6.14 2.87 -5.94
C LEU A 103 6.61 4.31 -6.15
N ARG A 104 7.87 4.57 -5.84
CA ARG A 104 8.55 5.83 -6.12
C ARG A 104 9.71 5.59 -7.06
N LEU A 105 9.76 6.32 -8.15
CA LEU A 105 10.68 6.07 -9.26
C LEU A 105 11.59 7.26 -9.51
N ALA A 106 12.80 6.97 -9.94
CA ALA A 106 13.77 7.98 -10.35
C ALA A 106 14.50 7.56 -11.63
N THR A 107 14.89 8.54 -12.44
CA THR A 107 15.94 8.36 -13.45
C THR A 107 17.30 8.43 -12.78
N LYS A 108 18.32 7.85 -13.43
CA LYS A 108 19.68 7.85 -12.92
C LYS A 108 20.63 8.32 -14.02
N PRO A 109 21.49 9.33 -13.76
CA PRO A 109 22.45 9.80 -14.76
C PRO A 109 23.31 8.69 -15.33
N GLY A 110 23.50 8.69 -16.66
CA GLY A 110 24.36 7.72 -17.35
C GLY A 110 23.68 6.38 -17.68
N THR A 111 22.39 6.23 -17.45
CA THR A 111 21.60 5.06 -17.86
C THR A 111 20.22 5.46 -18.37
N GLU A 112 19.63 4.62 -19.22
CA GLU A 112 18.25 4.72 -19.69
C GLU A 112 17.25 3.98 -18.79
N GLU A 113 17.72 3.29 -17.76
CA GLU A 113 16.92 2.50 -16.83
C GLU A 113 16.22 3.37 -15.80
N PHE A 114 15.11 2.87 -15.26
CA PHE A 114 14.41 3.46 -14.13
C PHE A 114 14.73 2.69 -12.85
N PHE A 115 14.79 3.41 -11.74
CA PHE A 115 15.12 2.84 -10.44
C PHE A 115 14.04 3.20 -9.43
N PHE A 116 13.80 2.30 -8.47
CA PHE A 116 13.06 2.68 -7.28
C PHE A 116 13.92 3.55 -6.37
N THR A 117 13.26 4.39 -5.57
CA THR A 117 13.96 5.35 -4.71
C THR A 117 13.19 5.67 -3.43
N HIS A 118 13.93 5.96 -2.37
CA HIS A 118 13.48 6.61 -1.15
C HIS A 118 14.69 7.30 -0.49
N GLY A 119 15.07 8.49 -0.99
CA GLY A 119 16.30 9.20 -0.62
C GLY A 119 17.59 8.51 -1.09
N LEU A 120 17.55 7.20 -1.26
CA LEU A 120 18.61 6.37 -1.83
C LEU A 120 18.05 5.58 -3.00
N TYR A 121 18.89 5.33 -4.02
CA TYR A 121 18.51 4.40 -5.08
C TYR A 121 18.36 2.99 -4.52
N ALA A 122 17.25 2.36 -4.83
CA ALA A 122 17.04 0.92 -4.67
C ALA A 122 17.44 0.19 -5.98
N GLU A 123 16.71 -0.87 -6.32
CA GLU A 123 16.99 -1.67 -7.52
C GLU A 123 16.35 -1.07 -8.80
N GLU A 124 16.79 -1.54 -9.95
CA GLU A 124 16.16 -1.29 -11.24
C GLU A 124 14.76 -1.92 -11.25
N ILE A 125 13.78 -1.24 -11.88
CA ILE A 125 12.36 -1.57 -11.70
C ILE A 125 11.92 -2.89 -12.34
N THR A 126 12.59 -3.35 -13.40
CA THR A 126 12.11 -4.46 -14.24
C THR A 126 12.04 -5.77 -13.46
N GLY A 127 13.00 -6.01 -12.57
CA GLY A 127 13.04 -7.22 -11.73
C GLY A 127 11.80 -7.36 -10.86
N ALA A 128 11.50 -6.34 -10.06
CA ALA A 128 10.34 -6.32 -9.18
C ALA A 128 9.01 -6.35 -9.94
N LEU A 129 8.91 -5.61 -11.05
CA LEU A 129 7.70 -5.63 -11.89
C LEU A 129 7.46 -7.01 -12.53
N ARG A 130 8.52 -7.74 -12.89
CA ARG A 130 8.40 -9.15 -13.33
C ARG A 130 7.90 -10.06 -12.22
N GLN A 131 8.36 -9.88 -10.97
CA GLN A 131 7.84 -10.65 -9.84
C GLN A 131 6.33 -10.45 -9.66
N VAL A 132 5.82 -9.21 -9.88
CA VAL A 132 4.36 -8.97 -9.91
C VAL A 132 3.69 -9.74 -11.05
N LYS A 133 4.28 -9.71 -12.26
CA LYS A 133 3.76 -10.43 -13.41
C LYS A 133 3.70 -11.94 -13.15
N ASP A 134 4.78 -12.52 -12.67
CA ASP A 134 4.87 -13.95 -12.35
C ASP A 134 3.86 -14.34 -11.28
N PHE A 135 3.65 -13.47 -10.29
CA PHE A 135 2.66 -13.68 -9.25
C PHE A 135 1.23 -13.73 -9.84
N VAL A 136 0.81 -12.73 -10.62
CA VAL A 136 -0.55 -12.72 -11.19
C VAL A 136 -0.75 -13.80 -12.28
N ASP A 137 0.32 -14.28 -12.88
CA ASP A 137 0.24 -15.42 -13.82
C ASP A 137 0.04 -16.75 -13.10
N THR A 138 0.58 -16.90 -11.90
CA THR A 138 0.51 -18.13 -11.11
C THR A 138 -0.60 -18.10 -10.04
N HIS A 139 -1.16 -16.94 -9.75
CA HIS A 139 -2.25 -16.75 -8.77
C HIS A 139 -3.48 -16.12 -9.44
N PRO A 140 -4.25 -16.91 -10.21
CA PRO A 140 -5.48 -16.42 -10.81
C PRO A 140 -6.45 -15.94 -9.73
N GLU A 141 -7.24 -14.91 -10.04
CA GLU A 141 -8.20 -14.24 -9.14
C GLU A 141 -7.57 -13.32 -8.07
N GLU A 142 -6.25 -13.20 -7.99
CA GLU A 142 -5.58 -12.19 -7.19
C GLU A 142 -5.39 -10.89 -7.99
N VAL A 143 -5.67 -9.75 -7.39
CA VAL A 143 -5.54 -8.43 -8.03
C VAL A 143 -4.50 -7.60 -7.29
N VAL A 144 -3.55 -7.03 -8.02
CA VAL A 144 -2.45 -6.21 -7.47
C VAL A 144 -2.58 -4.77 -7.95
N ILE A 145 -2.46 -3.82 -7.03
CA ILE A 145 -2.43 -2.38 -7.31
C ILE A 145 -0.97 -1.92 -7.30
N LEU A 146 -0.52 -1.35 -8.41
CA LEU A 146 0.74 -0.65 -8.54
C LEU A 146 0.45 0.85 -8.51
N ASP A 147 0.77 1.53 -7.43
CA ASP A 147 0.54 2.96 -7.30
C ASP A 147 1.86 3.72 -7.48
N LEU A 148 2.05 4.29 -8.66
CA LEU A 148 3.24 5.06 -9.02
C LEU A 148 3.09 6.47 -8.45
N GLN A 149 3.53 6.64 -7.20
CA GLN A 149 3.29 7.82 -6.36
C GLN A 149 4.14 9.03 -6.78
N HIS A 150 5.41 8.81 -7.12
CA HIS A 150 6.35 9.88 -7.41
C HIS A 150 7.30 9.51 -8.54
N PHE A 151 7.73 10.54 -9.28
CA PHE A 151 8.66 10.43 -10.41
C PHE A 151 9.73 11.52 -10.27
N TYR A 152 10.96 11.13 -10.02
CA TYR A 152 12.08 12.06 -9.80
C TYR A 152 13.02 12.07 -11.00
N GLY A 153 13.26 13.26 -11.56
CA GLY A 153 14.09 13.44 -12.73
C GLY A 153 13.47 13.00 -14.06
N PHE A 154 12.19 12.64 -14.07
CA PHE A 154 11.48 12.19 -15.27
C PHE A 154 11.19 13.33 -16.24
N THR A 155 11.46 13.09 -17.52
CA THR A 155 11.01 13.92 -18.65
C THR A 155 9.68 13.37 -19.21
N PRO A 156 8.95 14.13 -20.06
CA PRO A 156 7.78 13.59 -20.76
C PRO A 156 8.08 12.32 -21.57
N THR A 157 9.27 12.19 -22.14
CA THR A 157 9.71 11.00 -22.87
C THR A 157 9.86 9.79 -21.93
N ASP A 158 10.38 10.02 -20.71
CA ASP A 158 10.53 8.95 -19.72
C ASP A 158 9.17 8.42 -19.26
N HIS A 159 8.19 9.30 -19.05
CA HIS A 159 6.81 8.88 -18.78
C HIS A 159 6.24 8.01 -19.90
N GLN A 160 6.44 8.38 -21.16
CA GLN A 160 5.99 7.57 -22.31
C GLN A 160 6.70 6.21 -22.38
N ARG A 161 8.00 6.16 -22.09
CA ARG A 161 8.78 4.90 -22.07
C ARG A 161 8.29 3.98 -20.95
N LEU A 162 8.09 4.52 -19.74
CA LEU A 162 7.59 3.77 -18.59
C LEU A 162 6.18 3.22 -18.86
N MET A 163 5.26 4.05 -19.37
CA MET A 163 3.89 3.61 -19.69
C MET A 163 3.90 2.49 -20.73
N ARG A 164 4.73 2.60 -21.79
CA ARG A 164 4.88 1.52 -22.78
C ARG A 164 5.45 0.24 -22.17
N LEU A 165 6.43 0.34 -21.25
CA LEU A 165 6.97 -0.80 -20.53
C LEU A 165 5.88 -1.51 -19.74
N LEU A 166 5.06 -0.79 -18.99
CA LEU A 166 3.97 -1.37 -18.20
C LEU A 166 2.89 -2.02 -19.07
N ILE A 167 2.50 -1.37 -20.19
CA ILE A 167 1.55 -1.94 -21.15
C ILE A 167 2.11 -3.21 -21.78
N ASN A 168 3.37 -3.21 -22.20
CA ASN A 168 4.00 -4.39 -22.79
C ASN A 168 4.14 -5.54 -21.80
N MET A 169 4.41 -5.23 -20.53
CA MET A 169 4.63 -6.23 -19.48
C MET A 169 3.32 -6.90 -19.05
N TYR A 170 2.28 -6.14 -18.82
CA TYR A 170 1.03 -6.64 -18.24
C TYR A 170 -0.07 -6.88 -19.27
N GLY A 171 -0.06 -6.15 -20.39
CA GLY A 171 -1.00 -6.34 -21.50
C GLY A 171 -2.46 -6.47 -21.08
N PRO A 172 -3.13 -7.59 -21.42
CA PRO A 172 -4.54 -7.80 -21.13
C PRO A 172 -4.86 -7.96 -19.64
N LYS A 173 -3.85 -8.17 -18.79
CA LYS A 173 -4.04 -8.20 -17.32
C LYS A 173 -4.22 -6.83 -16.69
N LEU A 174 -3.95 -5.74 -17.41
CA LEU A 174 -4.23 -4.39 -16.93
C LEU A 174 -5.73 -4.19 -16.76
N VAL A 175 -6.10 -3.58 -15.65
CA VAL A 175 -7.47 -3.12 -15.39
C VAL A 175 -7.61 -1.70 -15.93
N PRO A 176 -8.32 -1.49 -17.04
CA PRO A 176 -8.47 -0.16 -17.60
C PRO A 176 -9.26 0.76 -16.67
N ARG A 177 -9.13 2.05 -16.89
CA ARG A 177 -9.89 3.06 -16.15
C ARG A 177 -11.39 2.90 -16.39
N HIS A 178 -12.16 2.81 -15.30
CA HIS A 178 -13.62 2.77 -15.32
C HIS A 178 -14.21 4.13 -14.94
N LEU A 179 -15.35 4.50 -15.54
CA LEU A 179 -16.07 5.72 -15.20
C LEU A 179 -16.74 5.64 -13.82
N ASP A 180 -17.22 4.45 -13.46
CA ASP A 180 -17.77 4.16 -12.13
C ASP A 180 -17.03 2.99 -11.50
N LEU A 181 -16.23 3.27 -10.46
CA LEU A 181 -15.46 2.25 -9.74
C LEU A 181 -16.35 1.31 -8.92
N ARG A 182 -17.63 1.66 -8.69
CA ARG A 182 -18.57 0.78 -8.00
C ARG A 182 -18.96 -0.42 -8.85
N SER A 183 -18.75 -0.37 -10.17
CA SER A 183 -18.97 -1.50 -11.07
C SER A 183 -17.79 -2.48 -11.11
N VAL A 184 -16.62 -2.09 -10.58
CA VAL A 184 -15.43 -2.94 -10.57
C VAL A 184 -15.48 -3.86 -9.35
N THR A 185 -15.66 -5.16 -9.59
CA THR A 185 -15.70 -6.20 -8.56
C THR A 185 -14.66 -7.28 -8.86
N LEU A 186 -14.24 -8.08 -7.86
CA LEU A 186 -13.31 -9.19 -8.10
C LEU A 186 -13.88 -10.14 -9.17
N ASN A 187 -15.16 -10.48 -9.09
CA ASN A 187 -15.80 -11.35 -10.07
C ASN A 187 -15.82 -10.74 -11.50
N SER A 188 -15.99 -9.41 -11.62
CA SER A 188 -15.91 -8.76 -12.93
C SER A 188 -14.48 -8.81 -13.50
N LEU A 189 -13.48 -8.58 -12.67
CA LEU A 189 -12.07 -8.63 -13.03
C LEU A 189 -11.63 -10.05 -13.42
N ASN A 190 -12.04 -11.05 -12.63
CA ASN A 190 -11.73 -12.47 -12.90
C ASN A 190 -12.30 -12.94 -14.23
N ARG A 191 -13.55 -12.59 -14.55
CA ARG A 191 -14.15 -12.92 -15.85
C ARG A 191 -13.38 -12.36 -17.05
N LEU A 192 -12.72 -11.19 -16.87
CA LEU A 192 -11.94 -10.53 -17.90
C LEU A 192 -10.44 -10.87 -17.84
N ASN A 193 -10.03 -11.73 -16.89
CA ASN A 193 -8.62 -12.05 -16.61
C ASN A 193 -7.77 -10.78 -16.35
N GLN A 194 -8.37 -9.76 -15.73
CA GLN A 194 -7.73 -8.51 -15.37
C GLN A 194 -7.28 -8.56 -13.91
N GLN A 195 -5.99 -8.29 -13.66
CA GLN A 195 -5.38 -8.53 -12.35
C GLN A 195 -4.42 -7.42 -11.88
N VAL A 196 -4.11 -6.44 -12.75
CA VAL A 196 -3.14 -5.39 -12.42
C VAL A 196 -3.78 -4.03 -12.59
N ILE A 197 -3.97 -3.32 -11.49
CA ILE A 197 -4.41 -1.92 -11.46
C ILE A 197 -3.15 -1.07 -11.36
N VAL A 198 -2.95 -0.16 -12.31
CA VAL A 198 -1.87 0.82 -12.28
C VAL A 198 -2.45 2.20 -12.02
N VAL A 199 -2.16 2.78 -10.86
CA VAL A 199 -2.46 4.19 -10.57
C VAL A 199 -1.24 5.01 -10.95
N TYR A 200 -1.37 5.93 -11.88
CA TYR A 200 -0.26 6.71 -12.41
C TYR A 200 -0.39 8.19 -12.04
N ARG A 201 0.44 8.68 -11.11
CA ARG A 201 0.30 10.01 -10.50
C ARG A 201 1.07 11.10 -11.23
N ASN A 202 0.86 11.16 -12.56
CA ASN A 202 1.38 12.24 -13.39
C ASN A 202 0.33 12.62 -14.43
N GLU A 203 0.32 13.86 -14.89
CA GLU A 203 -0.65 14.38 -15.88
C GLU A 203 -0.66 13.62 -17.21
N SER A 204 0.44 12.97 -17.58
CA SER A 204 0.54 12.09 -18.75
C SER A 204 -0.53 11.01 -18.80
N VAL A 205 -1.12 10.63 -17.65
CA VAL A 205 -2.15 9.60 -17.54
C VAL A 205 -3.50 10.03 -18.13
N TYR A 206 -3.77 11.33 -18.26
CA TYR A 206 -5.11 11.79 -18.66
C TYR A 206 -5.53 11.38 -20.06
N THR A 207 -4.58 11.12 -20.94
CA THR A 207 -4.80 10.61 -22.31
C THR A 207 -4.84 9.09 -22.41
N MET A 208 -4.51 8.37 -21.33
CA MET A 208 -4.41 6.92 -21.30
C MET A 208 -5.66 6.29 -20.66
N THR A 209 -6.13 5.19 -21.23
CA THR A 209 -7.27 4.44 -20.68
C THR A 209 -6.83 3.23 -19.87
N GLU A 210 -5.61 2.77 -20.05
CA GLU A 210 -5.02 1.61 -19.41
C GLU A 210 -4.71 1.83 -17.93
N PHE A 211 -4.57 3.10 -17.51
CA PHE A 211 -4.14 3.46 -16.16
C PHE A 211 -5.21 4.25 -15.41
N TRP A 212 -5.24 4.08 -14.11
CA TRP A 212 -6.10 4.83 -13.20
C TRP A 212 -5.49 6.20 -12.89
N GLN A 213 -6.34 7.20 -12.80
CA GLN A 213 -5.95 8.56 -12.41
C GLN A 213 -5.81 8.68 -10.89
N PRO A 214 -4.98 9.62 -10.39
CA PRO A 214 -4.76 9.84 -8.95
C PRO A 214 -6.05 10.04 -8.15
N GLN A 215 -7.04 10.70 -8.74
CA GLN A 215 -8.33 11.01 -8.09
C GLN A 215 -9.19 9.77 -7.84
N MET A 216 -8.93 8.67 -8.54
CA MET A 216 -9.66 7.41 -8.37
C MET A 216 -9.25 6.68 -7.11
N LEU A 217 -8.01 6.91 -6.62
CA LEU A 217 -7.45 6.32 -5.41
C LEU A 217 -6.63 7.37 -4.62
N PRO A 218 -7.29 8.37 -3.98
CA PRO A 218 -6.59 9.36 -3.17
C PRO A 218 -5.74 8.71 -2.07
N SER A 219 -4.51 9.23 -1.89
CA SER A 219 -3.52 8.74 -0.92
C SER A 219 -2.87 9.91 -0.17
N PRO A 220 -3.59 10.60 0.72
CA PRO A 220 -3.04 11.75 1.45
C PRO A 220 -2.02 11.30 2.48
N TRP A 221 -0.88 12.00 2.51
CA TRP A 221 0.19 11.70 3.44
C TRP A 221 -0.05 12.33 4.82
N PRO A 222 0.01 11.55 5.94
CA PRO A 222 -0.29 12.03 7.28
C PRO A 222 0.75 13.01 7.84
N GLN A 223 2.01 12.90 7.44
CA GLN A 223 3.11 13.76 7.91
C GLN A 223 3.21 13.85 9.45
N GLN A 224 3.07 12.72 10.15
CA GLN A 224 3.05 12.65 11.60
C GLN A 224 4.21 11.82 12.14
N ASP A 225 4.92 12.32 13.16
CA ASP A 225 6.01 11.62 13.85
C ASP A 225 5.57 10.95 15.18
N LYS A 226 4.28 11.11 15.54
CA LYS A 226 3.68 10.57 16.78
C LYS A 226 2.42 9.79 16.46
N VAL A 227 2.23 8.67 17.18
CA VAL A 227 1.02 7.84 17.08
C VAL A 227 -0.26 8.65 17.29
N SER A 228 -0.30 9.52 18.31
CA SER A 228 -1.48 10.34 18.59
C SER A 228 -1.84 11.31 17.46
N GLY A 229 -0.84 11.82 16.74
CA GLY A 229 -1.03 12.64 15.53
C GLY A 229 -1.58 11.82 14.38
N LEU A 230 -1.00 10.64 14.15
CA LEU A 230 -1.45 9.71 13.12
C LEU A 230 -2.90 9.25 13.35
N LEU A 231 -3.26 8.87 14.58
CA LEU A 231 -4.64 8.48 14.92
C LEU A 231 -5.63 9.61 14.65
N ARG A 232 -5.30 10.86 15.05
CA ARG A 232 -6.15 12.02 14.73
C ARG A 232 -6.27 12.28 13.24
N PHE A 233 -5.20 12.06 12.46
CA PHE A 233 -5.25 12.18 11.00
C PHE A 233 -6.20 11.16 10.41
N LEU A 234 -6.04 9.88 10.78
CA LEU A 234 -6.89 8.78 10.29
C LEU A 234 -8.36 8.97 10.65
N ASP A 235 -8.65 9.49 11.84
CA ASP A 235 -10.02 9.81 12.32
C ASP A 235 -10.69 10.92 11.48
N ASN A 236 -9.91 11.86 10.96
CA ASN A 236 -10.42 13.00 10.21
C ASN A 236 -10.49 12.78 8.68
N ILE A 237 -10.16 11.59 8.19
CA ILE A 237 -10.24 11.27 6.76
C ILE A 237 -11.69 11.41 6.27
N ARG A 238 -11.83 12.01 5.08
CA ARG A 238 -13.08 12.06 4.33
C ARG A 238 -12.88 11.29 3.03
N ARG A 239 -13.76 10.35 2.76
CA ARG A 239 -13.73 9.50 1.58
C ARG A 239 -14.96 9.73 0.72
N HIS A 240 -14.76 9.88 -0.60
CA HIS A 240 -15.86 9.97 -1.56
C HIS A 240 -16.40 8.56 -1.87
N PRO A 241 -17.74 8.36 -1.93
CA PRO A 241 -18.32 7.01 -2.14
C PRO A 241 -17.95 6.33 -3.45
N GLY A 242 -17.66 7.11 -4.48
CA GLY A 242 -17.31 6.60 -5.82
C GLY A 242 -15.81 6.40 -6.06
N THR A 243 -14.96 6.57 -5.04
CA THR A 243 -13.50 6.41 -5.16
C THR A 243 -12.97 5.38 -4.17
N GLY A 244 -11.83 4.75 -4.52
CA GLY A 244 -11.00 4.10 -3.53
C GLY A 244 -10.37 5.10 -2.57
N PHE A 245 -9.56 4.63 -1.64
CA PHE A 245 -8.82 5.49 -0.70
C PHE A 245 -7.66 4.72 -0.07
N VAL A 246 -6.52 5.38 0.11
CA VAL A 246 -5.36 4.80 0.78
C VAL A 246 -5.21 5.43 2.17
N HIS A 247 -5.36 4.60 3.20
CA HIS A 247 -5.11 4.93 4.60
C HIS A 247 -3.64 4.65 4.92
N GLN A 248 -2.84 5.68 5.05
CA GLN A 248 -1.42 5.54 5.32
C GLN A 248 -1.19 5.37 6.84
N ALA A 249 -1.04 4.13 7.31
CA ALA A 249 -0.70 3.80 8.68
C ALA A 249 0.82 3.85 8.88
N VAL A 250 1.42 5.02 8.64
CA VAL A 250 2.86 5.23 8.69
C VAL A 250 3.22 6.45 9.54
N LEU A 251 4.35 6.38 10.25
CA LEU A 251 4.94 7.51 10.95
C LEU A 251 6.10 8.08 10.14
N THR A 252 6.14 9.40 10.01
CA THR A 252 7.17 10.13 9.28
C THR A 252 8.13 10.78 10.26
N PRO A 253 9.32 10.21 10.49
CA PRO A 253 10.28 10.78 11.43
C PRO A 253 10.86 12.10 10.90
N THR A 254 10.86 13.14 11.73
CA THR A 254 11.54 14.41 11.44
C THR A 254 13.05 14.26 11.53
N PRO A 255 13.86 15.13 10.91
CA PRO A 255 15.32 15.11 11.08
C PRO A 255 15.75 15.12 12.55
N SER A 256 15.13 15.92 13.39
CA SER A 256 15.40 15.97 14.82
C SER A 256 15.06 14.66 15.54
N PHE A 257 13.95 14.01 15.14
CA PHE A 257 13.57 12.69 15.66
C PHE A 257 14.66 11.65 15.36
N ILE A 258 15.21 11.67 14.14
CA ILE A 258 16.29 10.77 13.71
C ILE A 258 17.58 11.05 14.47
N VAL A 259 17.99 12.32 14.55
CA VAL A 259 19.23 12.72 15.25
C VAL A 259 19.22 12.28 16.71
N LEU A 260 18.11 12.47 17.43
CA LEU A 260 17.97 12.03 18.81
C LEU A 260 17.97 10.49 18.99
N ARG A 261 17.81 9.74 17.89
CA ARG A 261 17.70 8.26 17.87
C ARG A 261 18.64 7.63 16.84
N TRP A 262 19.74 8.29 16.54
CA TRP A 262 20.65 7.93 15.44
C TRP A 262 21.21 6.50 15.51
N THR A 263 21.28 5.90 16.70
CA THR A 263 21.69 4.50 16.90
C THR A 263 20.56 3.50 16.63
N SER A 264 19.33 3.95 16.46
CA SER A 264 18.15 3.11 16.20
C SER A 264 17.84 3.01 14.68
N ASN A 265 16.61 2.68 14.34
CA ASN A 265 16.13 2.51 12.97
C ASN A 265 14.62 2.78 12.87
N LEU A 266 14.12 2.93 11.63
CA LEU A 266 12.72 3.18 11.31
C LEU A 266 11.82 2.04 11.81
N ARG A 267 12.21 0.76 11.60
CA ARG A 267 11.45 -0.41 12.05
C ARG A 267 11.11 -0.35 13.54
N ALA A 268 12.10 -0.06 14.38
CA ALA A 268 11.93 -0.06 15.83
C ALA A 268 11.19 1.19 16.36
N LYS A 269 11.32 2.35 15.69
CA LYS A 269 10.85 3.64 16.20
C LYS A 269 9.61 4.18 15.50
N CYS A 270 9.31 3.69 14.31
CA CYS A 270 8.12 4.09 13.55
C CYS A 270 7.19 2.89 13.31
N ALA A 271 7.65 1.80 12.71
CA ALA A 271 6.78 0.66 12.38
C ALA A 271 6.29 -0.10 13.63
N ALA A 272 7.16 -0.39 14.59
CA ALA A 272 6.75 -1.13 15.80
C ALA A 272 5.66 -0.40 16.64
N PRO A 273 5.72 0.93 16.86
CA PRO A 273 4.61 1.67 17.46
C PRO A 273 3.30 1.59 16.65
N VAL A 274 3.37 1.61 15.31
CA VAL A 274 2.17 1.46 14.47
C VAL A 274 1.54 0.09 14.66
N VAL A 275 2.31 -0.98 14.62
CA VAL A 275 1.79 -2.34 14.88
C VAL A 275 1.21 -2.46 16.28
N LYS A 276 1.84 -1.86 17.28
CA LYS A 276 1.43 -1.97 18.69
C LYS A 276 0.21 -1.12 19.05
N GLU A 277 0.09 0.09 18.49
CA GLU A 277 -0.85 1.11 18.97
C GLU A 277 -1.86 1.55 17.91
N VAL A 278 -1.49 1.56 16.62
CA VAL A 278 -2.39 1.98 15.53
C VAL A 278 -3.17 0.79 14.97
N LEU A 279 -2.51 -0.34 14.74
CA LEU A 279 -3.16 -1.52 14.15
C LEU A 279 -4.35 -2.03 14.98
N PRO A 280 -4.34 -2.06 16.33
CA PRO A 280 -5.52 -2.41 17.12
C PRO A 280 -6.70 -1.45 16.91
N VAL A 281 -6.44 -0.14 16.71
CA VAL A 281 -7.49 0.83 16.41
C VAL A 281 -8.08 0.59 15.01
N LEU A 282 -7.22 0.33 14.01
CA LEU A 282 -7.67 -0.02 12.67
C LEU A 282 -8.49 -1.32 12.65
N ALA A 283 -8.15 -2.29 13.52
CA ALA A 283 -8.87 -3.55 13.64
C ALA A 283 -10.34 -3.38 14.10
N GLU A 284 -10.68 -2.28 14.78
CA GLU A 284 -12.05 -1.95 15.17
C GLU A 284 -12.86 -1.31 14.04
N LEU A 285 -12.20 -0.73 13.02
CA LEU A 285 -12.86 -0.08 11.89
C LEU A 285 -13.44 -1.13 10.93
N ALA A 286 -14.37 -0.70 10.09
CA ALA A 286 -14.95 -1.55 9.04
C ALA A 286 -14.58 -1.01 7.65
N PRO A 287 -14.39 -1.90 6.67
CA PRO A 287 -14.39 -1.54 5.25
C PRO A 287 -15.84 -1.29 4.78
N GLY A 288 -16.00 -0.86 3.53
CA GLY A 288 -17.31 -0.67 2.92
C GLY A 288 -17.54 0.69 2.29
N PRO A 289 -18.78 1.00 1.90
CA PRO A 289 -19.15 2.32 1.40
C PRO A 289 -19.18 3.35 2.53
N PRO A 290 -18.71 4.60 2.28
CA PRO A 290 -18.89 5.67 3.24
C PRO A 290 -20.37 5.99 3.44
N PRO A 291 -20.85 6.10 4.69
CA PRO A 291 -22.24 6.40 4.97
C PRO A 291 -22.63 7.80 4.48
N PRO A 292 -23.81 7.99 3.88
CA PRO A 292 -24.27 9.28 3.42
C PRO A 292 -24.35 10.29 4.58
N GLY A 293 -23.74 11.46 4.41
CA GLY A 293 -23.92 12.62 5.31
C GLY A 293 -23.37 12.47 6.73
N ARG A 294 -22.66 11.39 7.07
CA ARG A 294 -22.12 11.20 8.43
C ARG A 294 -20.69 11.75 8.58
N ALA A 295 -20.49 12.51 9.65
CA ALA A 295 -19.19 12.71 10.27
C ALA A 295 -18.82 11.40 11.00
N GLY A 296 -17.61 10.88 10.81
CA GLY A 296 -17.14 9.63 11.43
C GLY A 296 -15.92 9.10 10.69
N HIS A 297 -15.33 8.03 11.20
CA HIS A 297 -14.22 7.37 10.54
C HIS A 297 -14.59 6.98 9.09
N ALA A 298 -13.75 7.32 8.14
CA ALA A 298 -13.93 6.84 6.77
C ALA A 298 -13.77 5.30 6.75
N PRO A 299 -14.69 4.56 6.10
CA PRO A 299 -14.54 3.12 5.93
C PRO A 299 -13.21 2.77 5.26
N LEU A 300 -12.54 1.74 5.76
CA LEU A 300 -11.24 1.33 5.24
C LEU A 300 -11.36 0.80 3.81
N ASN A 301 -10.33 1.06 3.01
CA ASN A 301 -10.11 0.40 1.72
C ASN A 301 -8.67 -0.09 1.66
N VAL A 302 -7.75 0.57 0.96
CA VAL A 302 -6.34 0.24 1.04
C VAL A 302 -5.77 0.76 2.35
N VAL A 303 -5.01 -0.06 3.06
CA VAL A 303 -4.23 0.35 4.24
C VAL A 303 -2.78 -0.01 4.00
N ILE A 304 -1.87 0.96 4.14
CA ILE A 304 -0.44 0.71 3.93
C ILE A 304 0.35 0.90 5.22
N ALA A 305 1.44 0.13 5.36
CA ALA A 305 2.32 0.20 6.51
C ALA A 305 3.79 -0.06 6.13
N ASP A 306 4.68 0.32 7.04
CA ASP A 306 6.09 -0.07 6.98
C ASP A 306 6.28 -1.47 7.58
N PHE A 307 7.28 -2.22 7.08
CA PHE A 307 7.69 -3.52 7.58
C PHE A 307 6.51 -4.48 7.79
N VAL A 308 5.79 -4.75 6.71
CA VAL A 308 4.56 -5.58 6.68
C VAL A 308 4.77 -7.03 7.14
N ASP A 309 6.03 -7.47 7.25
CA ASP A 309 6.47 -8.78 7.74
C ASP A 309 6.45 -8.92 9.28
N MET A 310 6.28 -7.81 10.02
CA MET A 310 6.40 -7.82 11.48
C MET A 310 5.38 -8.74 12.15
N ALA A 311 5.82 -9.39 13.25
CA ALA A 311 4.99 -10.25 14.10
C ALA A 311 4.18 -11.28 13.28
N ASP A 312 4.88 -12.05 12.45
CA ASP A 312 4.29 -13.06 11.56
C ASP A 312 3.21 -12.50 10.64
N ALA A 313 3.52 -11.40 9.99
CA ALA A 313 2.61 -10.72 9.06
C ALA A 313 1.25 -10.32 9.72
N VAL A 314 1.28 -9.91 10.99
CA VAL A 314 0.06 -9.51 11.72
C VAL A 314 -0.70 -8.40 11.01
N PHE A 315 0.01 -7.47 10.37
CA PHE A 315 -0.62 -6.37 9.65
C PHE A 315 -1.50 -6.85 8.48
N PRO A 316 -0.98 -7.57 7.45
CA PRO A 316 -1.84 -8.02 6.37
C PRO A 316 -2.93 -8.98 6.85
N ARG A 317 -2.66 -9.89 7.81
CA ARG A 317 -3.68 -10.76 8.41
C ARG A 317 -4.83 -9.97 9.01
N THR A 318 -4.53 -8.92 9.77
CA THR A 318 -5.55 -8.05 10.38
C THR A 318 -6.39 -7.36 9.32
N ILE A 319 -5.77 -6.73 8.32
CA ILE A 319 -6.49 -5.97 7.29
C ILE A 319 -7.37 -6.89 6.44
N ILE A 320 -6.88 -8.05 6.02
CA ILE A 320 -7.67 -9.03 5.25
C ILE A 320 -8.90 -9.48 6.05
N ASN A 321 -8.72 -9.79 7.35
CA ASN A 321 -9.81 -10.26 8.21
C ASN A 321 -10.92 -9.21 8.42
N LEU A 322 -10.65 -7.92 8.22
CA LEU A 322 -11.69 -6.88 8.29
C LEU A 322 -12.81 -7.09 7.26
N ASN A 323 -12.52 -7.76 6.15
CA ASN A 323 -13.53 -8.05 5.13
C ASN A 323 -14.68 -8.92 5.69
N ASN A 324 -14.44 -9.71 6.74
CA ASN A 324 -15.50 -10.50 7.40
C ASN A 324 -16.59 -9.62 8.02
N LYS A 325 -16.30 -8.37 8.39
CA LYS A 325 -17.27 -7.41 8.92
C LYS A 325 -18.32 -7.00 7.87
N LEU A 326 -17.98 -7.08 6.58
CA LEU A 326 -18.91 -6.82 5.48
C LEU A 326 -20.03 -7.86 5.38
N LEU A 327 -19.80 -9.10 5.82
CA LEU A 327 -20.80 -10.15 5.84
C LEU A 327 -21.84 -9.96 6.96
N GLN A 328 -21.47 -9.25 8.03
CA GLN A 328 -22.31 -9.03 9.21
C GLN A 328 -23.26 -7.83 9.05
N ASN A 329 -22.91 -6.86 8.20
CA ASN A 329 -23.64 -5.60 8.03
C ASN A 329 -24.59 -5.59 6.81
N ARG A 330 -25.25 -6.73 6.48
CA ARG A 330 -26.09 -6.89 5.28
C ARG A 330 -27.23 -5.88 5.15
N ASP A 331 -27.83 -5.41 6.24
CA ASP A 331 -29.00 -4.54 6.20
C ASP A 331 -28.69 -3.09 5.78
N VAL A 332 -27.42 -2.68 5.81
CA VAL A 332 -27.02 -1.29 5.51
C VAL A 332 -26.63 -1.10 4.04
N VAL A 333 -26.12 -2.15 3.37
CA VAL A 333 -25.53 -2.03 2.04
C VAL A 333 -26.57 -2.06 0.92
N TYR A 334 -27.65 -2.80 1.05
CA TYR A 334 -28.67 -2.97 -0.02
C TYR A 334 -29.70 -1.84 -0.12
N HIS A 335 -29.90 -1.03 0.92
CA HIS A 335 -30.85 0.09 0.90
C HIS A 335 -30.26 1.43 0.40
N SER A 336 -28.99 1.49 0.06
CA SER A 336 -28.33 2.73 -0.44
C SER A 336 -28.27 2.85 -1.96
N TYR A 337 -28.80 1.88 -2.70
CA TYR A 337 -28.74 1.82 -4.18
C TYR A 337 -30.12 1.69 -4.87
N GLY A 338 -31.19 1.92 -4.12
CA GLY A 338 -32.55 2.03 -4.66
C GLY A 338 -32.88 3.45 -5.07
#